data_69431ab450ed829a3f319219bc4b9e42
#
_entry.id   69431ab450ed829a3f319219bc4b9e42
#
_cell.length_a   1.000
_cell.length_b   1.000
_cell.length_c   1.000
_cell.angle_alpha   90.00
_cell.angle_beta   90.00
_cell.angle_gamma   90.00
#
_symmetry.space_group_name_H-M   'P 1'
#
loop_
_entity.id
_entity.type
_entity.pdbx_description
1 polymer ?
#
loop_
_entity_poly.entity_id
_entity_poly.type
_entity_poly.pdbx_seq_one_letter_code
_entity_poly.pdbx_strand_id
1 'polypeptide(L)' 'MNVVCLIGRLGKDPELRVTQGGTSVARFSIAVDRRDEAKNTDWFDVTCFGKVAENTGKYMKKGCMVGVTGRLQQDKW' A
#
# COMPACT_ATOMS: atom_id res chain seq x y z
N MET A 1 15.64 -0.88 -13.87
CA MET A 1 14.73 -1.72 -13.06
C MET A 1 14.20 -0.90 -11.90
N ASN A 2 12.90 -0.98 -11.67
CA ASN A 2 12.27 -0.22 -10.61
C ASN A 2 11.49 -1.21 -9.72
N VAL A 3 12.09 -1.61 -8.61
CA VAL A 3 11.50 -2.58 -7.68
C VAL A 3 11.61 -2.03 -6.26
N VAL A 4 10.50 -2.07 -5.55
CA VAL A 4 10.43 -1.65 -4.15
C VAL A 4 9.83 -2.78 -3.33
N CYS A 5 10.46 -3.11 -2.23
CA CYS A 5 9.95 -4.09 -1.26
C CYS A 5 9.82 -3.40 0.09
N LEU A 6 8.61 -3.38 0.62
CA LEU A 6 8.32 -2.74 1.89
C LEU A 6 7.56 -3.70 2.80
N ILE A 7 7.87 -3.66 4.09
CA ILE A 7 7.12 -4.37 5.12
C ILE A 7 6.69 -3.33 6.13
N GLY A 8 5.39 -3.25 6.37
CA GLY A 8 4.85 -2.28 7.31
C GLY A 8 3.44 -2.61 7.74
N ARG A 9 2.85 -1.75 8.54
CA ARG A 9 1.49 -1.91 9.04
C ARG A 9 0.55 -0.92 8.38
N LEU A 10 -0.67 -1.36 8.10
CA LEU A 10 -1.68 -0.46 7.57
C LEU A 10 -2.11 0.54 8.63
N GLY A 11 -2.14 1.81 8.26
CA GLY A 11 -2.62 2.88 9.15
C GLY A 11 -4.13 3.04 9.15
N LYS A 12 -4.78 2.55 8.10
CA LYS A 12 -6.23 2.58 7.93
C LYS A 12 -6.67 1.35 7.16
N ASP A 13 -7.97 1.07 7.18
CA ASP A 13 -8.52 0.05 6.30
C ASP A 13 -8.31 0.48 4.84
N PRO A 14 -8.00 -0.47 3.92
CA PRO A 14 -7.85 -0.13 2.52
C PRO A 14 -9.14 0.42 1.91
N GLU A 15 -8.99 1.40 1.03
CA GLU A 15 -10.11 1.89 0.24
C GLU A 15 -10.19 1.09 -1.06
N LEU A 16 -11.31 0.44 -1.27
CA LEU A 16 -11.54 -0.33 -2.49
C LEU A 16 -12.53 0.41 -3.38
N ARG A 17 -12.15 0.63 -4.63
CA ARG A 17 -12.99 1.27 -5.63
C ARG A 17 -12.98 0.46 -6.91
N VAL A 18 -14.01 0.61 -7.69
CA VAL A 18 -14.10 0.02 -9.04
C VAL A 18 -14.19 1.15 -10.03
N THR A 19 -13.32 1.14 -11.04
CA THR A 19 -13.31 2.15 -12.08
C THR A 19 -14.49 1.93 -13.04
N GLN A 20 -14.74 2.90 -13.91
CA GLN A 20 -15.79 2.79 -14.92
C GLN A 20 -15.58 1.60 -15.85
N GLY A 21 -14.33 1.22 -16.08
CA GLY A 21 -13.99 0.05 -16.88
C GLY A 21 -14.09 -1.27 -16.16
N GLY A 22 -14.53 -1.29 -14.89
CA GLY A 22 -14.68 -2.50 -14.11
C GLY A 22 -13.42 -2.99 -13.43
N THR A 23 -12.37 -2.20 -13.39
CA THR A 23 -11.13 -2.56 -12.73
C THR A 23 -11.18 -2.21 -11.24
N SER A 24 -10.88 -3.18 -10.40
CA SER A 24 -10.77 -2.94 -8.96
C SER A 24 -9.47 -2.22 -8.64
N VAL A 25 -9.56 -1.21 -7.78
CA VAL A 25 -8.40 -0.42 -7.33
C VAL A 25 -8.47 -0.31 -5.81
N ALA A 26 -7.40 -0.70 -5.14
CA ALA A 26 -7.29 -0.54 -3.70
C ALA A 26 -6.15 0.41 -3.37
N ARG A 27 -6.40 1.32 -2.44
CA ARG A 27 -5.41 2.27 -1.95
C ARG A 27 -5.30 2.15 -0.44
N PHE A 28 -4.07 2.12 0.03
CA PHE A 28 -3.81 2.09 1.47
C PHE A 28 -2.46 2.72 1.77
N SER A 29 -2.25 3.08 3.02
CA SER A 29 -0.98 3.62 3.49
C SER A 29 -0.35 2.63 4.46
N ILE A 30 0.95 2.44 4.34
CA ILE A 30 1.70 1.59 5.26
C ILE A 30 2.72 2.42 6.02
N ALA A 31 2.88 2.08 7.29
CA ALA A 31 3.86 2.68 8.18
C ALA A 31 5.08 1.75 8.26
N VAL A 32 6.23 2.25 7.84
CA VAL A 32 7.48 1.51 7.88
C VAL A 32 8.39 2.20 8.90
N ASP A 33 8.79 1.46 9.92
CA ASP A 33 9.66 2.00 10.95
C ASP A 33 11.09 2.09 10.43
N ARG A 34 11.70 3.24 10.67
CA ARG A 34 13.12 3.41 10.39
C ARG A 34 13.94 2.75 11.48
N ARG A 35 15.05 2.17 11.07
CA ARG A 35 16.03 1.61 12.02
C ARG A 35 17.02 2.68 12.44
N ASP A 36 16.55 3.83 12.88
CA ASP A 36 17.41 4.87 13.42
C ASP A 36 17.11 5.08 14.90
N GLU A 37 17.97 5.84 15.56
CA GLU A 37 17.84 6.09 16.99
C GLU A 37 16.58 6.91 17.31
N ALA A 38 16.14 7.72 16.37
CA ALA A 38 14.96 8.57 16.55
C ALA A 38 13.64 7.80 16.39
N LYS A 39 13.69 6.56 15.92
CA LYS A 39 12.51 5.70 15.72
C LYS A 39 11.42 6.38 14.88
N ASN A 40 11.83 7.08 13.85
CA ASN A 40 10.89 7.73 12.94
C ASN A 40 10.14 6.70 12.11
N THR A 41 8.93 7.04 11.74
CA THR A 41 8.09 6.20 10.88
C THR A 41 7.91 6.89 9.54
N ASP A 42 8.16 6.15 8.48
CA ASP A 42 7.87 6.61 7.12
C ASP A 42 6.52 6.07 6.67
N TRP A 43 5.75 6.91 6.02
CA TRP A 43 4.44 6.54 5.48
C TRP A 43 4.50 6.49 3.96
N PHE A 44 4.02 5.39 3.40
CA PHE A 44 4.00 5.21 1.96
C PHE A 44 2.58 4.90 1.49
N ASP A 45 2.16 5.57 0.43
CA ASP A 45 0.89 5.29 -0.21
C ASP A 45 1.07 4.19 -1.23
N VAL A 46 0.21 3.19 -1.17
CA VAL A 46 0.25 2.04 -2.06
C VAL A 46 -1.07 1.96 -2.82
N THR A 47 -0.96 1.74 -4.13
CA THR A 47 -2.11 1.52 -4.99
C THR A 47 -1.94 0.17 -5.68
N CYS A 48 -2.96 -0.66 -5.65
CA CYS A 48 -2.97 -1.92 -6.37
C CYS A 48 -4.22 -2.06 -7.21
N PHE A 49 -4.15 -2.91 -8.22
CA PHE A 49 -5.18 -3.04 -9.26
C PHE A 49 -5.58 -4.49 -9.43
N GLY A 50 -6.80 -4.69 -9.93
CA GLY A 50 -7.29 -6.00 -10.32
C GLY A 50 -7.51 -6.92 -9.13
N LYS A 51 -7.13 -8.19 -9.31
CA LYS A 51 -7.38 -9.22 -8.30
C LYS A 51 -6.62 -8.97 -7.00
N VAL A 52 -5.43 -8.40 -7.11
CA VAL A 52 -4.64 -8.00 -5.92
C VAL A 52 -5.41 -6.97 -5.11
N ALA A 53 -6.05 -6.01 -5.78
CA ALA A 53 -6.86 -4.99 -5.11
C ALA A 53 -8.06 -5.62 -4.40
N GLU A 54 -8.74 -6.56 -5.04
CA GLU A 54 -9.88 -7.25 -4.44
C GLU A 54 -9.47 -8.02 -3.19
N ASN A 55 -8.36 -8.74 -3.26
CA ASN A 55 -7.83 -9.49 -2.12
C ASN A 55 -7.41 -8.55 -0.99
N THR A 56 -6.78 -7.44 -1.33
CA THR A 56 -6.36 -6.44 -0.34
C THR A 56 -7.57 -5.89 0.41
N GLY A 57 -8.62 -5.51 -0.30
CA GLY A 57 -9.82 -4.99 0.32
C GLY A 57 -10.57 -6.02 1.15
N LYS A 58 -10.44 -7.30 0.81
CA LYS A 58 -11.14 -8.38 1.49
C LYS A 58 -10.44 -8.85 2.77
N TYR A 59 -9.10 -8.92 2.75
CA TYR A 59 -8.34 -9.57 3.82
C TYR A 59 -7.54 -8.63 4.69
N MET A 60 -7.24 -7.43 4.22
CA MET A 60 -6.38 -6.51 4.96
C MET A 60 -7.19 -5.47 5.71
N LYS A 61 -6.72 -5.15 6.91
CA LYS A 61 -7.38 -4.21 7.81
C LYS A 61 -6.35 -3.33 8.49
N LYS A 62 -6.81 -2.24 9.07
CA LYS A 62 -5.98 -1.37 9.91
C LYS A 62 -5.20 -2.19 10.93
N GLY A 63 -3.90 -1.94 11.02
CA GLY A 63 -3.02 -2.60 11.97
C GLY A 63 -2.39 -3.89 11.47
N CYS A 64 -2.84 -4.44 10.34
CA CYS A 64 -2.22 -5.63 9.75
C CYS A 64 -0.81 -5.32 9.27
N MET A 65 0.11 -6.25 9.48
CA MET A 65 1.43 -6.18 8.91
C MET A 65 1.41 -6.81 7.52
N VAL A 66 1.92 -6.10 6.53
CA VAL A 66 1.91 -6.56 5.15
C VAL A 66 3.25 -6.37 4.50
N GLY A 67 3.58 -7.26 3.56
CA GLY A 67 4.72 -7.11 2.68
C GLY A 67 4.24 -6.65 1.31
N VAL A 68 4.86 -5.62 0.77
CA VAL A 68 4.52 -5.07 -0.53
C VAL A 68 5.73 -5.14 -1.44
N THR A 69 5.54 -5.70 -2.62
CA THR A 69 6.54 -5.67 -3.69
C THR A 69 5.91 -5.00 -4.89
N GLY A 70 6.54 -3.98 -5.40
CA GLY A 70 5.99 -3.23 -6.51
C GLY A 70 6.98 -2.26 -7.11
N ARG A 71 6.46 -1.23 -7.75
CA ARG A 71 7.26 -0.19 -8.39
C ARG A 71 7.00 1.14 -7.71
N LEU A 72 8.03 1.96 -7.70
CA LEU A 72 7.90 3.35 -7.24
C LEU A 72 7.46 4.20 -8.42
N GLN A 73 6.42 4.98 -8.22
CA GLN A 73 5.91 5.90 -9.22
C GLN A 73 5.86 7.29 -8.63
N GLN A 74 6.42 8.25 -9.35
CA GLN A 74 6.41 9.64 -8.93
C GLN A 74 5.42 10.43 -9.80
N ASP A 75 4.56 11.19 -9.14
CA ASP A 75 3.64 12.06 -9.84
C ASP A 75 4.40 13.28 -10.32
N LYS A 76 4.14 13.67 -11.55
CA LYS A 76 4.73 14.86 -12.15
C LYS A 76 3.71 15.99 -12.20
N TRP A 77 4.18 17.19 -11.94
CA TRP A 77 3.36 18.41 -12.00
C TRP A 77 3.55 19.12 -13.31
#